data_4097b2b94ead07c7a494507505752bbc
#
_entry.id   4097b2b94ead07c7a494507505752bbc
#
_cell.length_a   1.000
_cell.length_b   1.000
_cell.length_c   1.000
_cell.angle_alpha   90.00
_cell.angle_beta   90.00
_cell.angle_gamma   90.00
#
_symmetry.space_group_name_H-M   'P 1'
#
loop_
_entity.id
_entity.type
_entity.pdbx_description
1 polymer ?
#
loop_
_entity_poly.entity_id
_entity_poly.type
_entity_poly.pdbx_seq_one_letter_code
_entity_poly.pdbx_strand_id
1 'polypeptide(L)'
;MIKKMLSVNGTEIAVVAPADESLANVLRGQLGLTGTKVGCGEAQCGCCNVILDNKLVRSCVTKMSKVGDGAEVTTIEGVGTANHMHPLQLAFIVHGAIQCGFCTPGFIVSAKALLDQKANPTRDDVREWFNKYRNACRCTGYKQIVDAVMDAAKVLRGEMKAEALMYKMPADGEVWGTKHPRPTAVAKATGTMNYGADLGLKMPEGTLQLALVQAKVSHASIKAIDTSEAEKMPGVVKVVTHKDVKGKNRITGLITFPTNKGDGWDRPILCDDKIYQLGDAIAIVCADTKAQAEAAAEKVKVELEELPAYLSAPAAMADDAIEVHPGTPNVYYEIPIKKGDDTAPLMSGAAHVVEGEYYLQRQPHLTMEPDVGCAYLDDDGCLII
;
A
#
# COMPACT_ATOMS: atom_id res chain seq x y z
N MET A 1 13.12 -11.94 24.63
CA MET A 1 13.86 -10.73 24.23
C MET A 1 15.30 -11.08 23.92
N ILE A 2 15.85 -10.57 22.83
CA ILE A 2 17.28 -10.63 22.49
C ILE A 2 17.85 -9.22 22.47
N LYS A 3 19.11 -9.08 22.89
CA LYS A 3 19.84 -7.82 22.80
C LYS A 3 20.94 -7.98 21.76
N LYS A 4 21.10 -6.99 20.89
CA LYS A 4 22.14 -6.96 19.85
C LYS A 4 22.72 -5.57 19.71
N MET A 5 24.00 -5.50 19.37
CA MET A 5 24.62 -4.30 18.82
C MET A 5 24.52 -4.35 17.31
N LEU A 6 24.10 -3.27 16.68
CA LEU A 6 24.04 -3.12 15.23
C LEU A 6 24.78 -1.85 14.82
N SER A 7 25.43 -1.89 13.67
CA SER A 7 25.95 -0.68 13.01
C SER A 7 24.89 -0.21 11.99
N VAL A 8 24.06 0.76 12.37
CA VAL A 8 22.97 1.25 11.50
C VAL A 8 23.38 2.59 10.90
N ASN A 9 23.53 2.62 9.57
CA ASN A 9 23.98 3.80 8.82
C ASN A 9 25.31 4.36 9.38
N GLY A 10 26.23 3.48 9.79
CA GLY A 10 27.52 3.83 10.36
C GLY A 10 27.50 4.21 11.85
N THR A 11 26.35 4.11 12.52
CA THR A 11 26.23 4.38 13.96
C THR A 11 26.01 3.09 14.73
N GLU A 12 26.81 2.83 15.75
CA GLU A 12 26.63 1.70 16.65
C GLU A 12 25.46 1.95 17.60
N ILE A 13 24.51 1.01 17.63
CA ILE A 13 23.27 1.13 18.39
C ILE A 13 22.89 -0.20 19.03
N ALA A 14 22.53 -0.17 20.30
CA ALA A 14 21.98 -1.32 21.00
C ALA A 14 20.46 -1.41 20.75
N VAL A 15 20.00 -2.58 20.32
CA VAL A 15 18.56 -2.87 20.15
C VAL A 15 18.15 -4.05 21.02
N VAL A 16 16.91 -4.01 21.52
CA VAL A 16 16.30 -5.09 22.30
C VAL A 16 14.95 -5.42 21.70
N ALA A 17 14.77 -6.64 21.23
CA ALA A 17 13.52 -7.04 20.56
C ALA A 17 13.20 -8.52 20.82
N PRO A 18 11.95 -8.97 20.61
CA PRO A 18 11.64 -10.38 20.47
C PRO A 18 12.49 -11.04 19.39
N ALA A 19 12.80 -12.33 19.55
CA ALA A 19 13.64 -13.06 18.58
C ALA A 19 12.96 -13.19 17.19
N ASP A 20 11.65 -13.21 17.15
CA ASP A 20 10.82 -13.32 15.96
C ASP A 20 10.37 -11.95 15.40
N GLU A 21 10.71 -10.84 16.10
CA GLU A 21 10.45 -9.49 15.61
C GLU A 21 11.15 -9.24 14.27
N SER A 22 10.51 -8.48 13.39
CA SER A 22 11.08 -8.11 12.10
C SER A 22 12.12 -6.99 12.23
N LEU A 23 13.16 -7.04 11.41
CA LEU A 23 14.15 -5.96 11.32
C LEU A 23 13.47 -4.63 10.93
N ALA A 24 12.44 -4.66 10.07
CA ALA A 24 11.70 -3.47 9.69
C ALA A 24 11.03 -2.78 10.88
N ASN A 25 10.41 -3.55 11.78
CA ASN A 25 9.76 -2.99 12.97
C ASN A 25 10.78 -2.40 13.95
N VAL A 26 11.96 -3.01 14.10
CA VAL A 26 13.03 -2.47 14.91
C VAL A 26 13.55 -1.15 14.32
N LEU A 27 13.83 -1.11 13.01
CA LEU A 27 14.31 0.11 12.34
C LEU A 27 13.28 1.24 12.45
N ARG A 28 12.00 0.97 12.19
CA ARG A 28 10.94 1.96 12.18
C ARG A 28 10.49 2.37 13.59
N GLY A 29 10.24 1.39 14.46
CA GLY A 29 9.63 1.60 15.78
C GLY A 29 10.63 2.00 16.86
N GLN A 30 11.78 1.32 16.95
CA GLN A 30 12.77 1.63 17.97
C GLN A 30 13.75 2.73 17.55
N LEU A 31 14.20 2.70 16.29
CA LEU A 31 15.22 3.63 15.80
C LEU A 31 14.64 4.85 15.07
N GLY A 32 13.32 4.89 14.84
CA GLY A 32 12.65 6.01 14.17
C GLY A 32 13.01 6.15 12.67
N LEU A 33 13.68 5.14 12.08
CA LEU A 33 14.09 5.13 10.68
C LEU A 33 12.90 4.74 9.79
N THR A 34 11.94 5.65 9.71
CA THR A 34 10.66 5.42 9.00
C THR A 34 10.79 5.47 7.48
N GLY A 35 11.93 5.84 6.92
CA GLY A 35 12.22 5.75 5.49
C GLY A 35 12.16 4.32 4.96
N THR A 36 12.45 3.32 5.79
CA THR A 36 12.15 1.91 5.47
C THR A 36 10.65 1.69 5.50
N LYS A 37 10.01 1.49 4.33
CA LYS A 37 8.54 1.37 4.22
C LYS A 37 8.08 -0.09 4.24
N VAL A 38 6.96 -0.36 4.90
CA VAL A 38 6.33 -1.69 4.89
C VAL A 38 4.99 -1.57 4.15
N GLY A 39 4.95 -2.08 2.91
CA GLY A 39 3.72 -2.12 2.10
C GLY A 39 2.96 -3.42 2.31
N CYS A 40 3.50 -4.55 1.85
CA CYS A 40 2.80 -5.85 1.92
C CYS A 40 3.03 -6.63 3.23
N GLY A 41 4.12 -6.41 3.95
CA GLY A 41 4.51 -7.22 5.12
C GLY A 41 4.98 -8.66 4.80
N GLU A 42 4.90 -9.10 3.54
CA GLU A 42 5.06 -10.50 3.10
C GLU A 42 6.19 -10.68 2.07
N ALA A 43 7.17 -9.78 2.04
CA ALA A 43 8.30 -9.82 1.12
C ALA A 43 7.95 -9.78 -0.38
N GLN A 44 6.75 -9.29 -0.78
CA GLN A 44 6.29 -9.30 -2.17
C GLN A 44 6.52 -7.98 -2.91
N CYS A 45 6.69 -6.84 -2.21
CA CYS A 45 6.71 -5.52 -2.84
C CYS A 45 8.07 -4.81 -2.85
N GLY A 46 9.05 -5.26 -2.06
CA GLY A 46 10.39 -4.68 -1.97
C GLY A 46 10.49 -3.27 -1.38
N CYS A 47 9.39 -2.68 -0.86
CA CYS A 47 9.41 -1.35 -0.22
C CYS A 47 10.29 -1.32 1.03
N CYS A 48 10.41 -2.46 1.71
CA CYS A 48 11.19 -2.64 2.94
C CYS A 48 12.64 -3.09 2.71
N ASN A 49 13.14 -3.03 1.47
CA ASN A 49 14.52 -3.45 1.18
C ASN A 49 15.52 -2.57 1.92
N VAL A 50 16.47 -3.23 2.61
CA VAL A 50 17.64 -2.65 3.26
C VAL A 50 18.88 -3.46 2.91
N ILE A 51 20.07 -2.89 3.04
CA ILE A 51 21.32 -3.64 2.90
C ILE A 51 21.71 -4.11 4.30
N LEU A 52 21.89 -5.43 4.47
CA LEU A 52 22.35 -6.09 5.69
C LEU A 52 23.63 -6.87 5.36
N ASP A 53 24.75 -6.52 5.98
CA ASP A 53 26.06 -7.16 5.73
C ASP A 53 26.36 -7.26 4.23
N ASN A 54 26.28 -6.15 3.52
CA ASN A 54 26.47 -6.01 2.07
C ASN A 54 25.47 -6.82 1.18
N LYS A 55 24.38 -7.36 1.77
CA LYS A 55 23.35 -8.10 1.03
C LYS A 55 22.02 -7.38 1.09
N LEU A 56 21.34 -7.27 -0.03
CA LEU A 56 19.98 -6.73 -0.06
C LEU A 56 19.00 -7.73 0.54
N VAL A 57 18.24 -7.31 1.56
CA VAL A 57 17.25 -8.14 2.26
C VAL A 57 15.90 -7.41 2.39
N ARG A 58 14.83 -8.18 2.49
CA ARG A 58 13.48 -7.67 2.77
C ARG A 58 13.25 -7.65 4.27
N SER A 59 13.45 -6.50 4.89
CA SER A 59 13.49 -6.35 6.35
C SER A 59 12.17 -6.73 7.03
N CYS A 60 11.01 -6.66 6.36
CA CYS A 60 9.71 -7.03 6.93
C CYS A 60 9.59 -8.53 7.32
N VAL A 61 10.37 -9.41 6.69
CA VAL A 61 10.40 -10.85 7.01
C VAL A 61 11.74 -11.31 7.57
N THR A 62 12.70 -10.40 7.71
CA THR A 62 14.01 -10.71 8.32
C THR A 62 13.85 -10.63 9.82
N LYS A 63 13.79 -11.79 10.48
CA LYS A 63 13.65 -11.88 11.94
C LYS A 63 14.92 -11.46 12.65
N MET A 64 14.82 -10.78 13.79
CA MET A 64 15.95 -10.35 14.60
C MET A 64 16.84 -11.53 15.06
N SER A 65 16.29 -12.72 15.22
CA SER A 65 17.06 -13.94 15.47
C SER A 65 18.06 -14.29 14.36
N LYS A 66 17.84 -13.82 13.12
CA LYS A 66 18.68 -14.05 11.94
C LYS A 66 19.67 -12.91 11.65
N VAL A 67 19.52 -11.77 12.32
CA VAL A 67 20.45 -10.64 12.23
C VAL A 67 21.63 -10.92 13.15
N GLY A 68 22.88 -10.83 12.65
CA GLY A 68 24.08 -11.03 13.46
C GLY A 68 24.24 -9.96 14.56
N ASP A 69 24.97 -10.28 15.62
CA ASP A 69 25.49 -9.25 16.52
C ASP A 69 26.63 -8.51 15.81
N GLY A 70 26.67 -7.18 15.89
CA GLY A 70 27.61 -6.36 15.10
C GLY A 70 27.22 -6.20 13.62
N ALA A 71 26.05 -6.68 13.18
CA ALA A 71 25.64 -6.61 11.79
C ALA A 71 25.50 -5.16 11.29
N GLU A 72 25.94 -4.92 10.04
CA GLU A 72 25.85 -3.63 9.38
C GLU A 72 24.54 -3.49 8.62
N VAL A 73 23.79 -2.43 8.90
CA VAL A 73 22.49 -2.14 8.25
C VAL A 73 22.55 -0.78 7.57
N THR A 74 22.32 -0.73 6.25
CA THR A 74 22.12 0.52 5.52
C THR A 74 20.64 0.65 5.11
N THR A 75 20.02 1.72 5.59
CA THR A 75 18.66 2.14 5.18
C THR A 75 18.73 3.32 4.21
N ILE A 76 17.60 3.81 3.74
CA ILE A 76 17.55 4.97 2.83
C ILE A 76 18.18 6.23 3.46
N GLU A 77 18.04 6.40 4.77
CA GLU A 77 18.61 7.52 5.52
C GLU A 77 20.16 7.50 5.50
N GLY A 78 20.76 6.32 5.35
CA GLY A 78 22.21 6.15 5.20
C GLY A 78 22.71 6.26 3.77
N VAL A 79 21.84 6.34 2.76
CA VAL A 79 22.25 6.49 1.35
C VAL A 79 22.66 7.94 1.06
N GLY A 80 21.90 8.91 1.59
CA GLY A 80 22.20 10.34 1.45
C GLY A 80 21.09 11.19 2.04
N THR A 81 21.44 12.42 2.40
CA THR A 81 20.55 13.42 3.01
C THR A 81 20.13 14.49 2.00
N ALA A 82 19.18 15.35 2.38
CA ALA A 82 18.74 16.46 1.52
C ALA A 82 19.86 17.39 1.08
N ASN A 83 20.90 17.58 1.92
CA ASN A 83 22.04 18.45 1.63
C ASN A 83 23.18 17.71 0.88
N HIS A 84 23.21 16.39 0.96
CA HIS A 84 24.23 15.53 0.36
C HIS A 84 23.59 14.30 -0.26
N MET A 85 22.84 14.53 -1.35
CA MET A 85 22.13 13.45 -2.04
C MET A 85 23.08 12.57 -2.84
N HIS A 86 22.87 11.25 -2.73
CA HIS A 86 23.54 10.28 -3.59
C HIS A 86 23.07 10.46 -5.06
N PRO A 87 23.92 10.17 -6.09
CA PRO A 87 23.51 10.24 -7.50
C PRO A 87 22.20 9.51 -7.84
N LEU A 88 21.92 8.38 -7.20
CA LEU A 88 20.62 7.69 -7.33
C LEU A 88 19.45 8.57 -6.89
N GLN A 89 19.56 9.26 -5.75
CA GLN A 89 18.49 10.13 -5.25
C GLN A 89 18.24 11.30 -6.21
N LEU A 90 19.31 11.95 -6.69
CA LEU A 90 19.22 13.03 -7.69
C LEU A 90 18.57 12.53 -8.99
N ALA A 91 19.01 11.37 -9.51
CA ALA A 91 18.50 10.80 -10.73
C ALA A 91 17.00 10.42 -10.61
N PHE A 92 16.57 9.84 -9.48
CA PHE A 92 15.16 9.54 -9.25
C PHE A 92 14.30 10.80 -9.26
N ILE A 93 14.80 11.90 -8.72
CA ILE A 93 14.10 13.19 -8.70
C ILE A 93 13.96 13.75 -10.12
N VAL A 94 15.07 13.89 -10.86
CA VAL A 94 15.07 14.55 -12.17
C VAL A 94 14.39 13.74 -13.28
N HIS A 95 14.43 12.41 -13.18
CA HIS A 95 13.72 11.53 -14.12
C HIS A 95 12.22 11.40 -13.85
N GLY A 96 11.71 12.02 -12.79
CA GLY A 96 10.30 11.84 -12.37
C GLY A 96 9.98 10.40 -11.96
N ALA A 97 11.00 9.65 -11.48
CA ALA A 97 10.87 8.28 -11.00
C ALA A 97 10.14 8.19 -9.64
N ILE A 98 9.64 9.31 -9.14
CA ILE A 98 8.94 9.45 -7.86
C ILE A 98 7.54 10.03 -8.12
N GLN A 99 6.48 9.25 -7.85
CA GLN A 99 5.12 9.75 -7.84
C GLN A 99 4.57 9.74 -6.41
N CYS A 100 3.80 8.73 -5.96
CA CYS A 100 3.42 8.66 -4.55
C CYS A 100 4.67 8.58 -3.65
N GLY A 101 5.74 7.90 -4.11
CA GLY A 101 7.04 7.85 -3.44
C GLY A 101 7.17 6.78 -2.37
N PHE A 102 6.10 6.05 -2.07
CA PHE A 102 6.13 5.03 -1.02
C PHE A 102 7.14 3.91 -1.28
N CYS A 103 7.25 3.45 -2.52
CA CYS A 103 8.24 2.42 -2.92
C CYS A 103 9.66 2.98 -3.16
N THR A 104 9.82 4.29 -3.28
CA THR A 104 11.07 4.94 -3.70
C THR A 104 12.27 4.59 -2.82
N PRO A 105 12.19 4.61 -1.47
CA PRO A 105 13.31 4.21 -0.63
C PRO A 105 13.80 2.80 -0.92
N GLY A 106 12.88 1.84 -1.04
CA GLY A 106 13.23 0.45 -1.35
C GLY A 106 13.88 0.28 -2.72
N PHE A 107 13.46 1.05 -3.74
CA PHE A 107 14.11 1.06 -5.05
C PHE A 107 15.51 1.68 -5.01
N ILE A 108 15.70 2.79 -4.32
CA ILE A 108 17.01 3.47 -4.22
C ILE A 108 18.01 2.58 -3.50
N VAL A 109 17.65 2.00 -2.35
CA VAL A 109 18.50 1.07 -1.60
C VAL A 109 18.82 -0.18 -2.43
N SER A 110 17.83 -0.72 -3.15
CA SER A 110 18.02 -1.86 -4.05
C SER A 110 18.96 -1.52 -5.21
N ALA A 111 18.80 -0.36 -5.83
CA ALA A 111 19.68 0.10 -6.90
C ALA A 111 21.11 0.37 -6.40
N LYS A 112 21.25 0.91 -5.19
CA LYS A 112 22.57 1.07 -4.57
C LYS A 112 23.27 -0.28 -4.43
N ALA A 113 22.60 -1.29 -3.89
CA ALA A 113 23.15 -2.62 -3.74
C ALA A 113 23.53 -3.26 -5.08
N LEU A 114 22.81 -2.95 -6.17
CA LEU A 114 23.20 -3.37 -7.52
C LEU A 114 24.48 -2.67 -7.96
N LEU A 115 24.53 -1.33 -7.86
CA LEU A 115 25.65 -0.53 -8.36
C LEU A 115 26.95 -0.77 -7.57
N ASP A 116 26.84 -1.09 -6.29
CA ASP A 116 27.98 -1.51 -5.45
C ASP A 116 28.60 -2.84 -5.95
N GLN A 117 27.78 -3.74 -6.54
CA GLN A 117 28.22 -5.04 -7.09
C GLN A 117 28.58 -4.96 -8.56
N LYS A 118 27.90 -4.13 -9.33
CA LYS A 118 28.04 -4.00 -10.79
C LYS A 118 27.98 -2.52 -11.18
N ALA A 119 29.16 -1.90 -11.27
CA ALA A 119 29.26 -0.46 -11.57
C ALA A 119 28.73 -0.07 -12.97
N ASN A 120 28.72 -1.00 -13.94
CA ASN A 120 28.23 -0.78 -15.29
C ASN A 120 27.12 -1.79 -15.65
N PRO A 121 25.91 -1.67 -15.08
CA PRO A 121 24.80 -2.55 -15.44
C PRO A 121 24.22 -2.20 -16.81
N THR A 122 23.65 -3.19 -17.49
CA THR A 122 22.73 -2.98 -18.61
C THR A 122 21.34 -2.66 -18.07
N ARG A 123 20.44 -2.16 -18.94
CA ARG A 123 19.03 -1.95 -18.56
C ARG A 123 18.34 -3.25 -18.13
N ASP A 124 18.71 -4.36 -18.74
CA ASP A 124 18.14 -5.67 -18.41
C ASP A 124 18.67 -6.18 -17.07
N ASP A 125 19.96 -5.96 -16.76
CA ASP A 125 20.49 -6.23 -15.42
C ASP A 125 19.69 -5.49 -14.32
N VAL A 126 19.34 -4.22 -14.56
CA VAL A 126 18.54 -3.42 -13.62
C VAL A 126 17.14 -4.00 -13.46
N ARG A 127 16.48 -4.39 -14.56
CA ARG A 127 15.13 -5.00 -14.53
C ARG A 127 15.14 -6.35 -13.82
N GLU A 128 16.11 -7.22 -14.16
CA GLU A 128 16.26 -8.53 -13.54
C GLU A 128 16.56 -8.41 -12.04
N TRP A 129 17.38 -7.44 -11.65
CA TRP A 129 17.65 -7.16 -10.25
C TRP A 129 16.39 -6.76 -9.48
N PHE A 130 15.63 -5.81 -10.00
CA PHE A 130 14.38 -5.40 -9.38
C PHE A 130 13.36 -6.53 -9.33
N ASN A 131 13.28 -7.36 -10.36
CA ASN A 131 12.41 -8.54 -10.38
C ASN A 131 12.84 -9.55 -9.30
N LYS A 132 14.13 -9.87 -9.23
CA LYS A 132 14.72 -10.78 -8.22
C LYS A 132 14.38 -10.33 -6.80
N TYR A 133 14.49 -9.04 -6.52
CA TYR A 133 14.24 -8.45 -5.20
C TYR A 133 12.80 -7.92 -5.04
N ARG A 134 11.93 -8.22 -6.01
CA ARG A 134 10.49 -7.93 -5.99
C ARG A 134 10.16 -6.45 -5.77
N ASN A 135 10.98 -5.55 -6.30
CA ASN A 135 10.70 -4.12 -6.25
C ASN A 135 9.48 -3.78 -7.11
N ALA A 136 8.35 -3.46 -6.47
CA ALA A 136 7.11 -3.14 -7.13
C ALA A 136 6.76 -1.65 -7.02
N CYS A 137 6.29 -1.07 -8.13
CA CYS A 137 5.74 0.27 -8.20
C CYS A 137 4.44 0.24 -8.99
N ARG A 138 3.40 0.90 -8.50
CA ARG A 138 2.11 0.99 -9.21
C ARG A 138 1.96 2.26 -10.04
N CYS A 139 2.76 3.29 -9.75
CA CYS A 139 2.57 4.65 -10.26
C CYS A 139 3.36 4.97 -11.53
N THR A 140 4.66 4.54 -11.59
CA THR A 140 5.64 5.11 -12.54
C THR A 140 5.75 4.35 -13.87
N GLY A 141 5.31 3.10 -13.94
CA GLY A 141 5.53 2.25 -15.12
C GLY A 141 6.99 1.83 -15.33
N TYR A 142 7.86 1.98 -14.33
CA TYR A 142 9.25 1.53 -14.24
C TYR A 142 10.27 2.19 -15.17
N LYS A 143 9.88 2.70 -16.33
CA LYS A 143 10.82 3.27 -17.32
C LYS A 143 11.71 4.34 -16.70
N GLN A 144 11.12 5.30 -16.00
CA GLN A 144 11.84 6.40 -15.34
C GLN A 144 12.76 5.91 -14.23
N ILE A 145 12.37 4.84 -13.51
CA ILE A 145 13.20 4.22 -12.47
C ILE A 145 14.46 3.61 -13.10
N VAL A 146 14.31 2.85 -14.19
CA VAL A 146 15.45 2.27 -14.89
C VAL A 146 16.35 3.35 -15.49
N ASP A 147 15.77 4.39 -16.10
CA ASP A 147 16.53 5.53 -16.64
C ASP A 147 17.35 6.22 -15.54
N ALA A 148 16.75 6.43 -14.37
CA ALA A 148 17.43 7.03 -13.21
C ALA A 148 18.63 6.20 -12.74
N VAL A 149 18.49 4.87 -12.66
CA VAL A 149 19.60 3.99 -12.27
C VAL A 149 20.74 4.05 -13.29
N MET A 150 20.41 4.04 -14.58
CA MET A 150 21.42 4.10 -15.65
C MET A 150 22.21 5.39 -15.62
N ASP A 151 21.57 6.54 -15.40
CA ASP A 151 22.28 7.83 -15.33
C ASP A 151 23.03 7.99 -14.01
N ALA A 152 22.49 7.54 -12.90
CA ALA A 152 23.23 7.49 -11.64
C ALA A 152 24.51 6.63 -11.77
N ALA A 153 24.45 5.50 -12.47
CA ALA A 153 25.62 4.66 -12.75
C ALA A 153 26.69 5.41 -13.56
N LYS A 154 26.32 6.22 -14.55
CA LYS A 154 27.28 7.05 -15.29
C LYS A 154 27.95 8.10 -14.41
N VAL A 155 27.20 8.73 -13.49
CA VAL A 155 27.77 9.69 -12.53
C VAL A 155 28.77 9.00 -11.62
N LEU A 156 28.43 7.83 -11.08
CA LEU A 156 29.33 7.08 -10.20
C LEU A 156 30.63 6.62 -10.89
N ARG A 157 30.60 6.40 -12.20
CA ARG A 157 31.79 6.06 -13.00
C ARG A 157 32.55 7.28 -13.52
N GLY A 158 32.08 8.53 -13.23
CA GLY A 158 32.68 9.75 -13.71
C GLY A 158 32.41 10.09 -15.19
N GLU A 159 31.52 9.36 -15.86
CA GLU A 159 31.12 9.57 -17.25
C GLU A 159 30.13 10.75 -17.41
N MET A 160 29.48 11.14 -16.33
CA MET A 160 28.54 12.24 -16.24
C MET A 160 28.74 13.02 -14.95
N LYS A 161 28.63 14.35 -15.00
CA LYS A 161 28.69 15.19 -13.79
C LYS A 161 27.38 15.14 -13.04
N ALA A 162 27.41 15.17 -11.71
CA ALA A 162 26.22 15.13 -10.86
C ALA A 162 25.26 16.31 -11.10
N GLU A 163 25.79 17.48 -11.51
CA GLU A 163 25.00 18.66 -11.86
C GLU A 163 24.07 18.44 -13.06
N ALA A 164 24.35 17.44 -13.91
CA ALA A 164 23.47 17.05 -15.00
C ALA A 164 22.18 16.34 -14.49
N LEU A 165 22.18 15.86 -13.24
CA LEU A 165 21.02 15.29 -12.55
C LEU A 165 20.25 16.33 -11.71
N MET A 166 20.58 17.61 -11.86
CA MET A 166 19.88 18.70 -11.17
C MET A 166 18.92 19.39 -12.12
N TYR A 167 17.70 19.64 -11.66
CA TYR A 167 16.76 20.45 -12.43
C TYR A 167 17.28 21.88 -12.56
N LYS A 168 17.23 22.39 -13.78
CA LYS A 168 17.53 23.80 -14.07
C LYS A 168 16.26 24.50 -14.49
N MET A 169 15.91 25.56 -13.78
CA MET A 169 14.79 26.43 -14.15
C MET A 169 15.06 27.03 -15.54
N PRO A 170 14.10 26.97 -16.49
CA PRO A 170 14.21 27.70 -17.74
C PRO A 170 14.38 29.19 -17.51
N ALA A 171 15.12 29.86 -18.42
CA ALA A 171 15.44 31.28 -18.28
C ALA A 171 14.20 32.19 -18.30
N ASP A 172 13.13 31.77 -18.98
CA ASP A 172 11.83 32.44 -19.04
C ASP A 172 10.92 32.14 -17.83
N GLY A 173 11.33 31.21 -16.94
CA GLY A 173 10.54 30.77 -15.80
C GLY A 173 9.39 29.85 -16.17
N GLU A 174 9.21 29.47 -17.43
CA GLU A 174 8.13 28.59 -17.87
C GLU A 174 8.42 27.14 -17.48
N VAL A 175 7.66 26.57 -16.52
CA VAL A 175 7.88 25.23 -16.00
C VAL A 175 7.02 24.18 -16.70
N TRP A 176 5.96 24.59 -17.41
CA TRP A 176 5.07 23.66 -18.11
C TRP A 176 5.82 22.87 -19.19
N GLY A 177 5.61 21.58 -19.23
CA GLY A 177 6.31 20.68 -20.17
C GLY A 177 7.76 20.37 -19.81
N THR A 178 8.27 20.86 -18.67
CA THR A 178 9.63 20.57 -18.19
C THR A 178 9.64 19.41 -17.19
N LYS A 179 10.86 18.98 -16.80
CA LYS A 179 11.06 17.96 -15.76
C LYS A 179 11.08 18.56 -14.34
N HIS A 180 10.23 19.55 -14.06
CA HIS A 180 10.18 20.19 -12.76
C HIS A 180 9.91 19.16 -11.65
N PRO A 181 10.74 19.07 -10.60
CA PRO A 181 10.59 18.10 -9.53
C PRO A 181 9.31 18.36 -8.73
N ARG A 182 8.68 17.29 -8.26
CA ARG A 182 7.59 17.44 -7.28
C ARG A 182 8.11 18.08 -5.99
N PRO A 183 7.36 18.96 -5.33
CA PRO A 183 7.81 19.63 -4.09
C PRO A 183 8.28 18.67 -3.00
N THR A 184 7.67 17.47 -2.91
CA THR A 184 8.00 16.44 -1.92
C THR A 184 9.05 15.43 -2.39
N ALA A 185 9.66 15.61 -3.58
CA ALA A 185 10.54 14.61 -4.18
C ALA A 185 11.80 14.36 -3.34
N VAL A 186 12.39 15.40 -2.77
CA VAL A 186 13.57 15.29 -1.90
C VAL A 186 13.24 14.46 -0.65
N ALA A 187 12.17 14.79 0.05
CA ALA A 187 11.76 14.07 1.25
C ALA A 187 11.45 12.58 0.97
N LYS A 188 10.86 12.29 -0.21
CA LYS A 188 10.60 10.92 -0.66
C LYS A 188 11.87 10.15 -1.00
N ALA A 189 12.83 10.80 -1.67
CA ALA A 189 14.10 10.19 -2.04
C ALA A 189 15.04 9.97 -0.86
N THR A 190 14.94 10.77 0.19
CA THR A 190 15.78 10.68 1.40
C THR A 190 15.13 9.91 2.55
N GLY A 191 13.89 9.45 2.39
CA GLY A 191 13.16 8.69 3.39
C GLY A 191 12.53 9.53 4.51
N THR A 192 12.61 10.86 4.42
CA THR A 192 12.09 11.77 5.47
C THR A 192 10.60 12.12 5.31
N MET A 193 9.97 11.69 4.20
CA MET A 193 8.53 11.85 4.00
C MET A 193 7.76 10.96 4.96
N ASN A 194 6.85 11.55 5.72
CA ASN A 194 5.90 10.78 6.55
C ASN A 194 4.68 10.38 5.71
N TYR A 195 4.29 9.11 5.85
CA TYR A 195 3.05 8.54 5.35
C TYR A 195 2.16 8.17 6.54
N GLY A 196 0.92 7.78 6.32
CA GLY A 196 -0.02 7.48 7.39
C GLY A 196 0.51 6.52 8.45
N ALA A 197 1.11 5.40 8.03
CA ALA A 197 1.71 4.43 8.95
C ALA A 197 2.94 4.96 9.72
N ASP A 198 3.64 5.97 9.20
CA ASP A 198 4.76 6.62 9.89
C ASP A 198 4.24 7.58 10.96
N LEU A 199 3.13 8.28 10.68
CA LEU A 199 2.45 9.12 11.66
C LEU A 199 1.89 8.29 12.82
N GLY A 200 1.35 7.10 12.53
CA GLY A 200 0.88 6.17 13.56
C GLY A 200 1.95 5.79 14.60
N LEU A 201 3.24 5.73 14.20
CA LEU A 201 4.35 5.49 15.11
C LEU A 201 4.73 6.71 15.98
N LYS A 202 4.22 7.89 15.62
CA LYS A 202 4.52 9.17 16.28
C LYS A 202 3.33 9.71 17.07
N MET A 203 2.24 8.95 17.16
CA MET A 203 1.08 9.34 17.94
C MET A 203 1.42 9.39 19.43
N PRO A 204 0.73 10.24 20.20
CA PRO A 204 0.94 10.34 21.64
C PRO A 204 0.82 9.00 22.36
N GLU A 205 1.52 8.86 23.49
CA GLU A 205 1.37 7.73 24.39
C GLU A 205 -0.10 7.60 24.83
N GLY A 206 -0.59 6.36 24.89
CA GLY A 206 -2.00 6.06 25.20
C GLY A 206 -2.94 6.10 23.99
N THR A 207 -2.44 6.39 22.78
CA THR A 207 -3.24 6.26 21.56
C THR A 207 -3.59 4.80 21.32
N LEU A 208 -4.89 4.50 21.31
CA LEU A 208 -5.39 3.15 21.12
C LEU A 208 -5.13 2.65 19.67
N GLN A 209 -4.92 1.37 19.55
CA GLN A 209 -4.70 0.69 18.27
C GLN A 209 -5.96 -0.07 17.87
N LEU A 210 -6.27 -0.03 16.57
CA LEU A 210 -7.45 -0.68 16.03
C LEU A 210 -7.06 -1.87 15.15
N ALA A 211 -7.80 -2.97 15.27
CA ALA A 211 -7.74 -4.10 14.34
C ALA A 211 -9.13 -4.41 13.82
N LEU A 212 -9.23 -4.67 12.50
CA LEU A 212 -10.47 -5.04 11.85
C LEU A 212 -10.69 -6.55 11.92
N VAL A 213 -11.93 -6.93 12.24
CA VAL A 213 -12.44 -8.28 11.99
C VAL A 213 -13.10 -8.26 10.63
N GLN A 214 -12.49 -8.93 9.65
CA GLN A 214 -12.92 -8.90 8.27
C GLN A 214 -13.48 -10.23 7.80
N ALA A 215 -14.43 -10.17 6.89
CA ALA A 215 -15.01 -11.35 6.24
C ALA A 215 -13.94 -12.12 5.47
N LYS A 216 -13.89 -13.44 5.72
CA LYS A 216 -13.00 -14.39 5.03
C LYS A 216 -13.71 -15.14 3.90
N VAL A 217 -14.96 -14.82 3.64
CA VAL A 217 -15.81 -15.37 2.57
C VAL A 217 -16.34 -14.26 1.71
N SER A 218 -16.71 -14.58 0.47
CA SER A 218 -17.13 -13.57 -0.51
C SER A 218 -18.61 -13.19 -0.41
N HIS A 219 -19.46 -14.09 0.10
CA HIS A 219 -20.90 -13.87 0.22
C HIS A 219 -21.48 -14.81 1.28
N ALA A 220 -22.12 -14.26 2.29
CA ALA A 220 -22.72 -15.05 3.37
C ALA A 220 -23.79 -14.25 4.13
N SER A 221 -24.72 -14.98 4.76
CA SER A 221 -25.57 -14.43 5.83
C SER A 221 -24.83 -14.58 7.18
N ILE A 222 -24.91 -13.56 8.03
CA ILE A 222 -24.39 -13.57 9.38
C ILE A 222 -25.47 -14.07 10.32
N LYS A 223 -25.23 -15.18 11.03
CA LYS A 223 -26.16 -15.75 12.02
C LYS A 223 -25.88 -15.18 13.42
N ALA A 224 -24.62 -15.05 13.78
CA ALA A 224 -24.22 -14.50 15.07
C ALA A 224 -22.81 -13.89 15.00
N ILE A 225 -22.58 -12.89 15.85
CA ILE A 225 -21.26 -12.29 16.12
C ILE A 225 -21.06 -12.36 17.65
N ASP A 226 -20.08 -13.16 18.09
CA ASP A 226 -19.72 -13.32 19.50
C ASP A 226 -18.36 -12.66 19.78
N THR A 227 -18.39 -11.57 20.56
CA THR A 227 -17.21 -10.76 20.93
C THR A 227 -16.69 -11.09 22.33
N SER A 228 -17.39 -11.97 23.07
CA SER A 228 -17.22 -12.18 24.52
C SER A 228 -15.83 -12.64 24.93
N GLU A 229 -15.15 -13.41 24.09
CA GLU A 229 -13.78 -13.87 24.34
C GLU A 229 -12.76 -12.73 24.08
N ALA A 230 -12.96 -11.98 23.00
CA ALA A 230 -12.11 -10.84 22.64
C ALA A 230 -12.15 -9.72 23.70
N GLU A 231 -13.33 -9.40 24.20
CA GLU A 231 -13.52 -8.34 25.21
C GLU A 231 -12.82 -8.61 26.55
N LYS A 232 -12.55 -9.88 26.87
CA LYS A 232 -11.88 -10.30 28.11
C LYS A 232 -10.36 -10.31 28.00
N MET A 233 -9.81 -10.10 26.81
CA MET A 233 -8.36 -10.16 26.62
C MET A 233 -7.65 -8.95 27.25
N PRO A 234 -6.47 -9.14 27.83
CA PRO A 234 -5.70 -8.05 28.43
C PRO A 234 -5.37 -6.95 27.40
N GLY A 235 -5.58 -5.70 27.79
CA GLY A 235 -5.33 -4.51 26.98
C GLY A 235 -6.42 -4.20 25.96
N VAL A 236 -7.48 -5.02 25.86
CA VAL A 236 -8.65 -4.68 25.03
C VAL A 236 -9.52 -3.67 25.77
N VAL A 237 -9.74 -2.54 25.13
CA VAL A 237 -10.56 -1.44 25.65
C VAL A 237 -12.01 -1.60 25.24
N LYS A 238 -12.24 -1.97 23.96
CA LYS A 238 -13.59 -2.17 23.42
C LYS A 238 -13.56 -3.01 22.15
N VAL A 239 -14.62 -3.80 21.94
CA VAL A 239 -14.95 -4.38 20.63
C VAL A 239 -16.22 -3.69 20.13
N VAL A 240 -16.13 -3.09 18.94
CA VAL A 240 -17.18 -2.33 18.27
C VAL A 240 -17.80 -3.18 17.18
N THR A 241 -19.13 -3.29 17.17
CA THR A 241 -19.91 -3.99 16.15
C THR A 241 -20.95 -3.05 15.52
N HIS A 242 -21.74 -3.55 14.58
CA HIS A 242 -22.87 -2.79 14.01
C HIS A 242 -23.83 -2.23 15.07
N LYS A 243 -23.92 -2.86 16.25
CA LYS A 243 -24.78 -2.41 17.37
C LYS A 243 -24.30 -1.13 18.02
N ASP A 244 -23.01 -0.80 17.87
CA ASP A 244 -22.40 0.41 18.45
C ASP A 244 -22.52 1.62 17.51
N VAL A 245 -22.91 1.41 16.25
CA VAL A 245 -23.08 2.50 15.29
C VAL A 245 -24.29 3.34 15.67
N LYS A 246 -24.02 4.58 16.12
CA LYS A 246 -25.07 5.48 16.67
C LYS A 246 -26.01 6.07 15.62
N GLY A 247 -25.72 5.91 14.37
CA GLY A 247 -26.55 6.42 13.26
C GLY A 247 -27.06 5.30 12.37
N LYS A 248 -27.31 5.61 11.12
CA LYS A 248 -27.64 4.61 10.11
C LYS A 248 -26.38 3.83 9.80
N ASN A 249 -26.40 2.51 10.03
CA ASN A 249 -25.29 1.61 9.71
C ASN A 249 -25.25 1.31 8.20
N ARG A 250 -25.15 2.37 7.39
CA ARG A 250 -25.07 2.24 5.92
C ARG A 250 -24.18 3.35 5.37
N ILE A 251 -23.35 3.00 4.42
CA ILE A 251 -22.52 3.95 3.69
C ILE A 251 -23.34 4.52 2.55
N THR A 252 -23.48 5.84 2.54
CA THR A 252 -24.07 6.56 1.42
C THR A 252 -22.98 6.92 0.45
N GLY A 253 -22.96 6.31 -0.73
CA GLY A 253 -21.96 6.61 -1.78
C GLY A 253 -22.07 8.05 -2.28
N LEU A 254 -20.98 8.58 -2.81
CA LEU A 254 -20.94 9.87 -3.52
C LEU A 254 -21.59 9.79 -4.91
N ILE A 255 -22.01 8.61 -5.33
CA ILE A 255 -22.48 8.38 -6.69
C ILE A 255 -23.95 8.73 -6.77
N THR A 256 -24.22 9.77 -7.47
CA THR A 256 -25.55 10.20 -7.87
C THR A 256 -25.95 9.55 -9.18
N PHE A 257 -26.13 8.24 -9.20
CA PHE A 257 -26.84 7.63 -10.31
C PHE A 257 -28.34 7.91 -10.15
N PRO A 258 -29.05 8.12 -11.29
CA PRO A 258 -30.45 8.61 -11.23
C PRO A 258 -31.42 7.65 -10.57
N THR A 259 -31.05 6.41 -10.35
CA THR A 259 -31.99 5.40 -9.85
C THR A 259 -31.93 5.19 -8.35
N ASN A 260 -30.85 5.53 -7.67
CA ASN A 260 -30.65 5.35 -6.23
C ASN A 260 -30.92 3.94 -5.69
N LYS A 261 -30.94 2.94 -6.55
CA LYS A 261 -31.21 1.55 -6.19
C LYS A 261 -29.97 0.71 -6.48
N GLY A 262 -29.50 -0.04 -5.49
CA GLY A 262 -28.45 -1.02 -5.64
C GLY A 262 -27.05 -0.47 -5.95
N ASP A 263 -26.84 0.80 -5.75
CA ASP A 263 -25.54 1.46 -5.98
C ASP A 263 -24.60 1.41 -4.76
N GLY A 264 -24.80 0.43 -3.89
CA GLY A 264 -24.06 0.26 -2.65
C GLY A 264 -24.63 1.04 -1.46
N TRP A 265 -25.79 1.63 -1.60
CA TRP A 265 -26.48 2.39 -0.56
C TRP A 265 -26.88 1.57 0.65
N ASP A 266 -27.03 0.27 0.45
CA ASP A 266 -27.31 -0.71 1.48
C ASP A 266 -26.03 -1.29 2.11
N ARG A 267 -24.85 -0.88 1.63
CA ARG A 267 -23.58 -1.36 2.17
C ARG A 267 -23.40 -0.93 3.63
N PRO A 268 -23.27 -1.88 4.56
CA PRO A 268 -23.09 -1.54 5.98
C PRO A 268 -21.71 -0.92 6.26
N ILE A 269 -21.62 -0.08 7.28
CA ILE A 269 -20.35 0.38 7.85
C ILE A 269 -19.65 -0.80 8.52
N LEU A 270 -20.39 -1.55 9.35
CA LEU A 270 -20.00 -2.83 9.90
C LEU A 270 -21.11 -3.84 9.58
N CYS A 271 -20.76 -4.99 9.04
CA CYS A 271 -21.75 -6.00 8.64
C CYS A 271 -22.65 -6.39 9.80
N ASP A 272 -23.96 -6.31 9.58
CA ASP A 272 -25.01 -6.63 10.54
C ASP A 272 -25.67 -7.99 10.27
N ASP A 273 -26.10 -8.25 9.04
CA ASP A 273 -26.85 -9.45 8.66
C ASP A 273 -26.22 -10.20 7.47
N LYS A 274 -25.38 -9.50 6.68
CA LYS A 274 -24.88 -10.06 5.43
C LYS A 274 -23.46 -9.58 5.12
N ILE A 275 -22.68 -10.48 4.49
CA ILE A 275 -21.39 -10.20 3.87
C ILE A 275 -21.60 -10.12 2.37
N TYR A 276 -21.17 -9.03 1.74
CA TYR A 276 -21.32 -8.76 0.32
C TYR A 276 -20.05 -9.03 -0.47
N GLN A 277 -18.89 -8.97 0.19
CA GLN A 277 -17.59 -9.25 -0.45
C GLN A 277 -16.54 -9.69 0.56
N LEU A 278 -15.51 -10.36 0.07
CA LEU A 278 -14.32 -10.68 0.85
C LEU A 278 -13.70 -9.40 1.41
N GLY A 279 -13.41 -9.40 2.72
CA GLY A 279 -12.79 -8.26 3.40
C GLY A 279 -13.77 -7.24 3.98
N ASP A 280 -15.09 -7.43 3.83
CA ASP A 280 -16.08 -6.58 4.52
C ASP A 280 -15.84 -6.54 6.02
N ALA A 281 -15.93 -5.35 6.62
CA ALA A 281 -15.70 -5.14 8.03
C ALA A 281 -16.89 -5.64 8.87
N ILE A 282 -16.61 -6.51 9.85
CA ILE A 282 -17.63 -7.11 10.73
C ILE A 282 -17.57 -6.44 12.11
N ALA A 283 -16.35 -6.27 12.64
CA ALA A 283 -16.12 -5.63 13.93
C ALA A 283 -14.78 -4.90 13.95
N ILE A 284 -14.59 -4.04 14.95
CA ILE A 284 -13.34 -3.33 15.20
C ILE A 284 -12.94 -3.64 16.65
N VAL A 285 -11.74 -4.15 16.84
CA VAL A 285 -11.15 -4.31 18.18
C VAL A 285 -10.25 -3.13 18.47
N CYS A 286 -10.46 -2.51 19.63
CA CYS A 286 -9.72 -1.37 20.14
C CYS A 286 -8.90 -1.82 21.36
N ALA A 287 -7.57 -1.67 21.31
CA ALA A 287 -6.68 -2.12 22.38
C ALA A 287 -5.49 -1.16 22.59
N ASP A 288 -4.76 -1.35 23.69
CA ASP A 288 -3.59 -0.52 24.04
C ASP A 288 -2.46 -0.66 23.01
N THR A 289 -2.29 -1.84 22.43
CA THR A 289 -1.25 -2.10 21.43
C THR A 289 -1.81 -2.81 20.21
N LYS A 290 -1.13 -2.62 19.07
CA LYS A 290 -1.47 -3.30 17.81
C LYS A 290 -1.50 -4.83 17.96
N ALA A 291 -0.51 -5.41 18.63
CA ALA A 291 -0.44 -6.85 18.85
C ALA A 291 -1.63 -7.38 19.67
N GLN A 292 -2.07 -6.64 20.69
CA GLN A 292 -3.26 -7.00 21.47
C GLN A 292 -4.54 -6.88 20.63
N ALA A 293 -4.68 -5.79 19.85
CA ALA A 293 -5.83 -5.60 18.98
C ALA A 293 -5.95 -6.74 17.94
N GLU A 294 -4.86 -7.08 17.27
CA GLU A 294 -4.80 -8.17 16.28
C GLU A 294 -5.09 -9.53 16.90
N ALA A 295 -4.47 -9.85 18.05
CA ALA A 295 -4.72 -11.12 18.75
C ALA A 295 -6.17 -11.25 19.23
N ALA A 296 -6.78 -10.15 19.67
CA ALA A 296 -8.18 -10.16 20.10
C ALA A 296 -9.16 -10.19 18.91
N ALA A 297 -8.80 -9.59 17.76
CA ALA A 297 -9.61 -9.69 16.55
C ALA A 297 -9.77 -11.16 16.08
N GLU A 298 -8.74 -12.00 16.28
CA GLU A 298 -8.81 -13.43 15.98
C GLU A 298 -9.75 -14.21 16.92
N LYS A 299 -10.12 -13.63 18.06
CA LYS A 299 -11.02 -14.26 19.04
C LYS A 299 -12.50 -13.91 18.82
N VAL A 300 -12.80 -12.97 17.97
CA VAL A 300 -14.18 -12.68 17.57
C VAL A 300 -14.68 -13.83 16.70
N LYS A 301 -15.77 -14.48 17.14
CA LYS A 301 -16.40 -15.59 16.44
C LYS A 301 -17.56 -15.07 15.60
N VAL A 302 -17.60 -15.46 14.35
CA VAL A 302 -18.67 -15.09 13.43
C VAL A 302 -19.27 -16.38 12.86
N GLU A 303 -20.54 -16.61 13.13
CA GLU A 303 -21.29 -17.73 12.57
C GLU A 303 -21.91 -17.31 11.25
N LEU A 304 -21.58 -18.04 10.18
CA LEU A 304 -21.92 -17.71 8.81
C LEU A 304 -22.68 -18.84 8.14
N GLU A 305 -23.59 -18.47 7.26
CA GLU A 305 -24.18 -19.35 6.24
C GLU A 305 -23.72 -18.83 4.87
N GLU A 306 -22.83 -19.58 4.21
CA GLU A 306 -22.31 -19.17 2.90
C GLU A 306 -23.40 -19.19 1.83
N LEU A 307 -23.33 -18.18 0.95
CA LEU A 307 -24.24 -17.98 -0.18
C LEU A 307 -23.45 -18.05 -1.49
N PRO A 308 -24.12 -18.32 -2.63
CA PRO A 308 -23.47 -18.27 -3.94
C PRO A 308 -22.73 -16.95 -4.16
N ALA A 309 -21.44 -17.02 -4.53
CA ALA A 309 -20.61 -15.87 -4.83
C ALA A 309 -20.39 -15.74 -6.35
N TYR A 310 -20.72 -14.58 -6.89
CA TYR A 310 -20.57 -14.30 -8.31
C TYR A 310 -19.31 -13.51 -8.59
N LEU A 311 -18.36 -14.14 -9.29
CA LEU A 311 -17.05 -13.53 -9.58
C LEU A 311 -16.99 -12.86 -10.96
N SER A 312 -18.06 -12.94 -11.75
CA SER A 312 -18.17 -12.30 -13.06
C SER A 312 -19.58 -11.75 -13.31
N ALA A 313 -19.69 -10.74 -14.14
CA ALA A 313 -20.99 -10.19 -14.52
C ALA A 313 -21.91 -11.23 -15.20
N PRO A 314 -21.45 -12.07 -16.16
CA PRO A 314 -22.31 -13.11 -16.73
C PRO A 314 -22.87 -14.08 -15.68
N ALA A 315 -22.08 -14.48 -14.69
CA ALA A 315 -22.56 -15.34 -13.62
C ALA A 315 -23.61 -14.67 -12.73
N ALA A 316 -23.46 -13.37 -12.47
CA ALA A 316 -24.43 -12.60 -11.68
C ALA A 316 -25.72 -12.29 -12.45
N MET A 317 -25.68 -12.37 -13.78
CA MET A 317 -26.83 -12.11 -14.68
C MET A 317 -27.58 -13.39 -15.08
N ALA A 318 -27.12 -14.56 -14.66
CA ALA A 318 -27.79 -15.82 -14.98
C ALA A 318 -29.20 -15.87 -14.35
N ASP A 319 -30.12 -16.57 -15.01
CA ASP A 319 -31.55 -16.62 -14.61
C ASP A 319 -31.75 -17.24 -13.20
N ASP A 320 -30.83 -18.09 -12.75
CA ASP A 320 -30.83 -18.73 -11.44
C ASP A 320 -30.00 -17.97 -10.40
N ALA A 321 -29.43 -16.83 -10.76
CA ALA A 321 -28.64 -16.04 -9.83
C ALA A 321 -29.52 -15.38 -8.77
N ILE A 322 -29.13 -15.53 -7.49
CA ILE A 322 -29.81 -14.82 -6.40
C ILE A 322 -29.39 -13.34 -6.36
N GLU A 323 -30.28 -12.49 -5.89
CA GLU A 323 -29.94 -11.07 -5.68
C GLU A 323 -28.82 -10.93 -4.65
N VAL A 324 -27.71 -10.29 -5.03
CA VAL A 324 -26.62 -9.97 -4.10
C VAL A 324 -27.09 -8.94 -3.08
N HIS A 325 -27.81 -7.92 -3.53
CA HIS A 325 -28.44 -6.92 -2.68
C HIS A 325 -29.97 -7.18 -2.63
N PRO A 326 -30.51 -7.62 -1.50
CA PRO A 326 -31.93 -7.99 -1.40
C PRO A 326 -32.86 -6.87 -1.86
N GLY A 327 -33.78 -7.19 -2.76
CA GLY A 327 -34.73 -6.24 -3.34
C GLY A 327 -34.15 -5.37 -4.46
N THR A 328 -32.96 -5.69 -4.94
CA THR A 328 -32.30 -4.98 -6.05
C THR A 328 -31.83 -6.00 -7.08
N PRO A 329 -32.25 -5.93 -8.35
CA PRO A 329 -31.75 -6.80 -9.40
C PRO A 329 -30.23 -6.69 -9.55
N ASN A 330 -29.55 -7.81 -9.86
CA ASN A 330 -28.10 -7.81 -10.08
C ASN A 330 -27.69 -6.92 -11.26
N VAL A 331 -28.57 -6.73 -12.26
CA VAL A 331 -28.49 -5.66 -13.27
C VAL A 331 -29.30 -4.48 -12.76
N TYR A 332 -28.69 -3.58 -12.03
CA TYR A 332 -29.38 -2.45 -11.40
C TYR A 332 -29.46 -1.20 -12.27
N TYR A 333 -28.64 -1.13 -13.33
CA TYR A 333 -28.64 0.00 -14.25
C TYR A 333 -28.04 -0.34 -15.62
N GLU A 334 -28.66 0.16 -16.68
CA GLU A 334 -28.15 0.08 -18.05
C GLU A 334 -27.99 1.49 -18.61
N ILE A 335 -26.85 1.74 -19.24
CA ILE A 335 -26.54 3.01 -19.91
C ILE A 335 -26.43 2.77 -21.41
N PRO A 336 -27.47 3.04 -22.21
CA PRO A 336 -27.38 2.96 -23.66
C PRO A 336 -26.53 4.15 -24.17
N ILE A 337 -25.47 3.85 -24.89
CA ILE A 337 -24.68 4.87 -25.59
C ILE A 337 -24.89 4.66 -27.08
N LYS A 338 -25.53 5.65 -27.73
CA LYS A 338 -25.77 5.64 -29.18
C LYS A 338 -25.20 6.90 -29.81
N LYS A 339 -24.41 6.75 -30.87
CA LYS A 339 -23.87 7.84 -31.67
C LYS A 339 -24.00 7.49 -33.17
N GLY A 340 -24.59 8.38 -33.94
CA GLY A 340 -24.80 8.18 -35.38
C GLY A 340 -25.98 7.27 -35.71
N ASP A 341 -25.93 6.69 -36.92
CA ASP A 341 -26.98 5.85 -37.47
C ASP A 341 -26.98 4.43 -36.86
N ASP A 342 -27.97 3.64 -37.22
CA ASP A 342 -28.01 2.23 -36.83
C ASP A 342 -26.83 1.45 -37.44
N THR A 343 -26.16 0.69 -36.60
CA THR A 343 -24.96 -0.06 -37.01
C THR A 343 -25.28 -1.29 -37.85
N ALA A 344 -26.45 -1.91 -37.69
CA ALA A 344 -26.82 -3.14 -38.39
C ALA A 344 -26.80 -3.03 -39.93
N PRO A 345 -27.39 -1.98 -40.55
CA PRO A 345 -27.27 -1.80 -42.02
C PRO A 345 -25.85 -1.50 -42.49
N LEU A 346 -25.05 -0.79 -41.67
CA LEU A 346 -23.67 -0.49 -42.02
C LEU A 346 -22.78 -1.75 -41.98
N MET A 347 -22.99 -2.60 -40.99
CA MET A 347 -22.26 -3.88 -40.87
C MET A 347 -22.63 -4.83 -42.01
N SER A 348 -23.91 -4.96 -42.36
CA SER A 348 -24.36 -5.81 -43.44
C SER A 348 -23.89 -5.37 -44.84
N GLY A 349 -23.63 -4.06 -45.02
CA GLY A 349 -23.09 -3.48 -46.27
C GLY A 349 -21.57 -3.42 -46.34
N ALA A 350 -20.88 -3.77 -45.28
CA ALA A 350 -19.41 -3.69 -45.20
C ALA A 350 -18.75 -4.75 -46.05
N ALA A 351 -17.68 -4.36 -46.79
CA ALA A 351 -16.93 -5.29 -47.64
C ALA A 351 -16.18 -6.39 -46.83
N HIS A 352 -15.81 -6.02 -45.60
CA HIS A 352 -15.15 -6.95 -44.67
C HIS A 352 -15.66 -6.68 -43.25
N VAL A 353 -15.99 -7.75 -42.52
CA VAL A 353 -16.40 -7.70 -41.11
C VAL A 353 -15.41 -8.56 -40.32
N VAL A 354 -14.88 -8.00 -39.24
CA VAL A 354 -14.00 -8.72 -38.31
C VAL A 354 -14.66 -8.72 -36.95
N GLU A 355 -14.82 -9.89 -36.38
CA GLU A 355 -15.37 -10.11 -35.03
C GLU A 355 -14.28 -10.56 -34.09
N GLY A 356 -14.34 -10.13 -32.83
CA GLY A 356 -13.41 -10.53 -31.79
C GLY A 356 -14.02 -10.44 -30.41
N GLU A 357 -13.71 -11.41 -29.57
CA GLU A 357 -14.09 -11.41 -28.16
C GLU A 357 -12.87 -11.06 -27.31
N TYR A 358 -13.06 -10.14 -26.37
CA TYR A 358 -11.98 -9.64 -25.51
C TYR A 358 -12.39 -9.75 -24.05
N TYR A 359 -11.60 -10.46 -23.26
CA TYR A 359 -11.79 -10.56 -21.81
C TYR A 359 -10.85 -9.62 -21.06
N LEU A 360 -11.42 -8.67 -20.34
CA LEU A 360 -10.69 -7.78 -19.45
C LEU A 360 -10.90 -8.22 -18.00
N GLN A 361 -9.86 -8.73 -17.37
CA GLN A 361 -9.90 -9.08 -15.96
C GLN A 361 -9.98 -7.84 -15.07
N ARG A 362 -10.41 -8.02 -13.83
CA ARG A 362 -10.40 -6.96 -12.83
C ARG A 362 -8.99 -6.43 -12.63
N GLN A 363 -8.87 -5.10 -12.54
CA GLN A 363 -7.62 -4.39 -12.31
C GLN A 363 -7.69 -3.69 -10.94
N PRO A 364 -7.24 -4.34 -9.85
CA PRO A 364 -7.19 -3.70 -8.54
C PRO A 364 -6.21 -2.52 -8.57
N HIS A 365 -6.47 -1.47 -7.80
CA HIS A 365 -5.60 -0.30 -7.74
C HIS A 365 -4.19 -0.65 -7.23
N LEU A 366 -4.09 -1.53 -6.22
CA LEU A 366 -2.83 -2.04 -5.67
C LEU A 366 -1.83 -0.93 -5.37
N THR A 367 -2.26 0.14 -4.70
CA THR A 367 -1.36 1.16 -4.18
C THR A 367 -0.35 0.52 -3.23
N MET A 368 0.89 1.03 -3.22
CA MET A 368 1.92 0.46 -2.34
C MET A 368 1.79 0.93 -0.91
N GLU A 369 1.23 2.12 -0.70
CA GLU A 369 0.92 2.64 0.62
C GLU A 369 -0.34 1.96 1.15
N PRO A 370 -0.29 1.34 2.36
CA PRO A 370 -1.47 0.82 3.04
C PRO A 370 -2.40 1.97 3.46
N ASP A 371 -3.70 1.71 3.45
CA ASP A 371 -4.67 2.62 4.04
C ASP A 371 -4.48 2.70 5.56
N VAL A 372 -4.45 3.91 6.08
CA VAL A 372 -4.28 4.20 7.51
C VAL A 372 -5.21 5.34 7.88
N GLY A 373 -5.88 5.23 9.02
CA GLY A 373 -6.69 6.29 9.59
C GLY A 373 -6.34 6.51 11.06
N CYS A 374 -6.45 7.74 11.52
CA CYS A 374 -6.41 8.09 12.93
C CYS A 374 -7.52 9.09 13.24
N ALA A 375 -7.99 9.10 14.49
CA ALA A 375 -8.98 10.06 14.94
C ALA A 375 -8.62 10.55 16.35
N TYR A 376 -8.78 11.83 16.60
CA TYR A 376 -8.56 12.44 17.91
C TYR A 376 -9.45 13.68 18.08
N LEU A 377 -9.62 14.13 19.31
CA LEU A 377 -10.24 15.41 19.59
C LEU A 377 -9.14 16.48 19.68
N ASP A 378 -9.34 17.60 18.99
CA ASP A 378 -8.47 18.77 19.16
C ASP A 378 -8.80 19.54 20.44
N ASP A 379 -8.08 20.63 20.69
CA ASP A 379 -8.23 21.46 21.89
C ASP A 379 -9.61 22.14 21.97
N ASP A 380 -10.30 22.32 20.85
CA ASP A 380 -11.65 22.89 20.76
C ASP A 380 -12.75 21.80 20.87
N GLY A 381 -12.37 20.54 21.03
CA GLY A 381 -13.27 19.39 21.09
C GLY A 381 -13.83 18.95 19.74
N CYS A 382 -13.23 19.40 18.63
CA CYS A 382 -13.59 18.94 17.30
C CYS A 382 -12.95 17.58 17.02
N LEU A 383 -13.71 16.67 16.43
CA LEU A 383 -13.19 15.38 15.98
C LEU A 383 -12.38 15.56 14.70
N ILE A 384 -11.11 15.27 14.79
CA ILE A 384 -10.19 15.22 13.64
C ILE A 384 -10.03 13.78 13.18
N ILE A 385 -10.12 13.57 11.88
CA ILE A 385 -9.95 12.26 11.24
C ILE A 385 -8.90 12.36 10.14
#